data_ba94f275d2b0a3e4c49e1c80e1bec6da
#
_entry.id   ba94f275d2b0a3e4c49e1c80e1bec6da
#
_cell.length_a   1.000
_cell.length_b   1.000
_cell.length_c   1.000
_cell.angle_alpha   90.00
_cell.angle_beta   90.00
_cell.angle_gamma   90.00
#
_symmetry.space_group_name_H-M   'P 1'
#
loop_
_entity.id
_entity.type
_entity.pdbx_description
1 polymer ?
#
loop_
_entity_poly.entity_id
_entity_poly.type
_entity_poly.pdbx_seq_one_letter_code
_entity_poly.pdbx_strand_id
1 'polypeptide(L)'
;MRKFSLAYLTIPGTNPMDQIRIAKECGYDSVSLRTISMHLPGEPEFLLDKDPALFAATRAALKEYDMPLMDIELARIRPDLDVSEYESAFEKAAELGATDVLGSIWTRDRAWYTETAARVADMAKQYGLRYNIEFLPWAGVRNLQEAITLIDALARDNVYIMVDTLHAGRAGVTAEELARTNPKYFNFIH
;
A
#
# COMPACT_ATOMS: atom_id res chain seq x y z
N MET A 1 2.97 -18.61 12.07
CA MET A 1 2.76 -19.14 10.70
C MET A 1 2.86 -17.95 9.77
N ARG A 2 3.49 -18.08 8.58
CA ARG A 2 3.48 -17.02 7.56
C ARG A 2 2.09 -16.90 6.98
N LYS A 3 1.69 -15.67 6.63
CA LYS A 3 0.44 -15.39 5.91
C LYS A 3 0.77 -14.87 4.51
N PHE A 4 -0.06 -15.20 3.55
CA PHE A 4 0.09 -14.80 2.16
C PHE A 4 -1.12 -13.97 1.72
N SER A 5 -0.85 -12.77 1.19
CA SER A 5 -1.85 -11.91 0.57
C SER A 5 -1.72 -11.94 -0.94
N LEU A 6 -2.83 -12.01 -1.66
CA LEU A 6 -2.82 -11.88 -3.12
C LEU A 6 -2.72 -10.39 -3.47
N ALA A 7 -1.54 -9.97 -3.96
CA ALA A 7 -1.31 -8.60 -4.40
C ALA A 7 -2.00 -8.32 -5.75
N TYR A 8 -2.49 -7.08 -5.94
CA TYR A 8 -3.18 -6.67 -7.17
C TYR A 8 -2.38 -6.96 -8.45
N LEU A 9 -1.07 -6.67 -8.45
CA LEU A 9 -0.23 -6.86 -9.64
C LEU A 9 0.03 -8.34 -10.00
N THR A 10 -0.38 -9.29 -9.17
CA THR A 10 -0.36 -10.71 -9.53
C THR A 10 -1.37 -11.03 -10.64
N ILE A 11 -2.51 -10.34 -10.62
CA ILE A 11 -3.61 -10.50 -11.61
C ILE A 11 -4.18 -9.13 -11.98
N PRO A 12 -3.37 -8.25 -12.61
CA PRO A 12 -3.74 -6.86 -12.87
C PRO A 12 -4.98 -6.77 -13.77
N GLY A 13 -5.80 -5.73 -13.54
CA GLY A 13 -7.04 -5.51 -14.28
C GLY A 13 -8.22 -6.36 -13.84
N THR A 14 -8.04 -7.24 -12.85
CA THR A 14 -9.12 -8.04 -12.27
C THR A 14 -9.93 -7.17 -11.30
N ASN A 15 -11.26 -7.24 -11.40
CA ASN A 15 -12.11 -6.51 -10.47
C ASN A 15 -12.03 -7.09 -9.04
N PRO A 16 -12.36 -6.30 -8.00
CA PRO A 16 -12.24 -6.71 -6.61
C PRO A 16 -12.93 -8.02 -6.26
N MET A 17 -14.14 -8.28 -6.74
CA MET A 17 -14.90 -9.49 -6.43
C MET A 17 -14.22 -10.76 -6.97
N ASP A 18 -13.74 -10.71 -8.21
CA ASP A 18 -13.00 -11.81 -8.81
C ASP A 18 -11.65 -12.02 -8.15
N GLN A 19 -10.94 -10.93 -7.80
CA GLN A 19 -9.67 -11.03 -7.09
C GLN A 19 -9.85 -11.69 -5.72
N ILE A 20 -10.89 -11.33 -4.97
CA ILE A 20 -11.24 -11.94 -3.67
C ILE A 20 -11.55 -13.43 -3.83
N ARG A 21 -12.39 -13.78 -4.83
CA ARG A 21 -12.73 -15.18 -5.14
C ARG A 21 -11.48 -16.00 -5.49
N ILE A 22 -10.63 -15.50 -6.39
CA ILE A 22 -9.39 -16.14 -6.81
C ILE A 22 -8.44 -16.32 -5.62
N ALA A 23 -8.29 -15.29 -4.77
CA ALA A 23 -7.48 -15.41 -3.56
C ALA A 23 -7.93 -16.57 -2.68
N LYS A 24 -9.24 -16.72 -2.46
CA LYS A 24 -9.81 -17.83 -1.69
C LYS A 24 -9.57 -19.18 -2.35
N GLU A 25 -9.86 -19.29 -3.64
CA GLU A 25 -9.68 -20.53 -4.40
C GLU A 25 -8.23 -21.00 -4.45
N CYS A 26 -7.27 -20.05 -4.46
CA CYS A 26 -5.84 -20.33 -4.46
C CYS A 26 -5.24 -20.51 -3.05
N GLY A 27 -6.03 -20.36 -1.99
CA GLY A 27 -5.59 -20.60 -0.61
C GLY A 27 -4.78 -19.46 0.01
N TYR A 28 -4.95 -18.22 -0.47
CA TYR A 28 -4.37 -17.04 0.19
C TYR A 28 -5.10 -16.74 1.50
N ASP A 29 -4.38 -16.13 2.44
CA ASP A 29 -4.90 -15.73 3.75
C ASP A 29 -5.61 -14.37 3.72
N SER A 30 -5.30 -13.53 2.71
CA SER A 30 -5.84 -12.19 2.53
C SER A 30 -5.68 -11.69 1.09
N VAL A 31 -6.23 -10.53 0.80
CA VAL A 31 -6.14 -9.88 -0.51
C VAL A 31 -5.69 -8.43 -0.34
N SER A 32 -4.96 -7.91 -1.33
CA SER A 32 -4.61 -6.50 -1.50
C SER A 32 -5.34 -5.94 -2.73
N LEU A 33 -6.00 -4.79 -2.61
CA LEU A 33 -6.81 -4.22 -3.69
C LEU A 33 -6.26 -2.87 -4.15
N ARG A 34 -6.26 -2.65 -5.48
CA ARG A 34 -5.97 -1.32 -6.03
C ARG A 34 -7.24 -0.51 -6.11
N THR A 35 -7.44 0.34 -5.10
CA THR A 35 -8.64 1.18 -4.97
C THR A 35 -8.34 2.68 -5.04
N ILE A 36 -7.06 3.04 -5.21
CA ILE A 36 -6.60 4.41 -5.43
C ILE A 36 -6.18 4.54 -6.90
N SER A 37 -6.70 5.56 -7.58
CA SER A 37 -6.37 5.79 -8.99
C SER A 37 -4.87 5.99 -9.20
N MET A 38 -4.34 5.26 -10.17
CA MET A 38 -2.97 5.45 -10.66
C MET A 38 -2.92 6.37 -11.88
N HIS A 39 -4.08 6.73 -12.44
CA HIS A 39 -4.21 7.52 -13.67
C HIS A 39 -3.37 6.94 -14.83
N LEU A 40 -3.31 5.61 -14.93
CA LEU A 40 -2.57 4.93 -16.00
C LEU A 40 -3.49 4.72 -17.21
N PRO A 41 -3.06 5.11 -18.42
CA PRO A 41 -3.85 4.91 -19.63
C PRO A 41 -4.20 3.43 -19.84
N GLY A 42 -5.51 3.13 -19.97
CA GLY A 42 -6.01 1.79 -20.26
C GLY A 42 -6.04 0.82 -19.06
N GLU A 43 -5.62 1.23 -17.89
CA GLU A 43 -5.83 0.46 -16.67
C GLU A 43 -7.26 0.67 -16.15
N PRO A 44 -8.02 -0.39 -15.88
CA PRO A 44 -9.33 -0.24 -15.25
C PRO A 44 -9.17 0.27 -13.81
N GLU A 45 -10.03 1.19 -13.41
CA GLU A 45 -10.03 1.77 -12.07
C GLU A 45 -11.20 1.21 -11.25
N PHE A 46 -10.90 0.73 -10.05
CA PHE A 46 -11.89 0.17 -9.12
C PHE A 46 -11.96 1.04 -7.85
N LEU A 47 -12.49 2.26 -8.03
CA LEU A 47 -12.52 3.29 -6.99
C LEU A 47 -13.73 3.07 -6.07
N LEU A 48 -13.50 2.38 -4.95
CA LEU A 48 -14.54 1.99 -4.00
C LEU A 48 -15.21 3.19 -3.32
N ASP A 49 -14.52 4.31 -3.24
CA ASP A 49 -15.02 5.56 -2.67
C ASP A 49 -15.89 6.38 -3.65
N LYS A 50 -15.79 6.08 -4.95
CA LYS A 50 -16.56 6.77 -6.00
C LYS A 50 -17.73 5.94 -6.51
N ASP A 51 -17.73 4.62 -6.30
CA ASP A 51 -18.77 3.70 -6.77
C ASP A 51 -19.39 2.93 -5.58
N PRO A 52 -20.53 3.39 -5.04
CA PRO A 52 -21.22 2.72 -3.94
C PRO A 52 -21.69 1.30 -4.26
N ALA A 53 -22.00 0.99 -5.52
CA ALA A 53 -22.40 -0.35 -5.92
C ALA A 53 -21.22 -1.31 -5.91
N LEU A 54 -20.07 -0.87 -6.44
CA LEU A 54 -18.82 -1.63 -6.39
C LEU A 54 -18.35 -1.84 -4.94
N PHE A 55 -18.45 -0.81 -4.11
CA PHE A 55 -18.14 -0.92 -2.69
C PHE A 55 -18.99 -1.97 -1.97
N ALA A 56 -20.32 -1.93 -2.19
CA ALA A 56 -21.24 -2.89 -1.59
C ALA A 56 -20.97 -4.33 -2.09
N ALA A 57 -20.69 -4.50 -3.38
CA ALA A 57 -20.34 -5.80 -3.96
C ALA A 57 -18.99 -6.33 -3.41
N THR A 58 -17.98 -5.47 -3.28
CA THR A 58 -16.68 -5.83 -2.69
C THR A 58 -16.84 -6.27 -1.23
N ARG A 59 -17.61 -5.51 -0.43
CA ARG A 59 -17.92 -5.87 0.96
C ARG A 59 -18.61 -7.23 1.05
N ALA A 60 -19.58 -7.48 0.16
CA ALA A 60 -20.30 -8.75 0.13
C ALA A 60 -19.37 -9.91 -0.20
N ALA A 61 -18.48 -9.74 -1.19
CA ALA A 61 -17.50 -10.76 -1.58
C ALA A 61 -16.49 -11.06 -0.44
N LEU A 62 -15.94 -10.04 0.23
CA LEU A 62 -15.05 -10.24 1.37
C LEU A 62 -15.72 -11.09 2.46
N LYS A 63 -16.99 -10.82 2.74
CA LYS A 63 -17.78 -11.57 3.72
C LYS A 63 -18.11 -12.99 3.24
N GLU A 64 -18.54 -13.15 1.99
CA GLU A 64 -18.96 -14.44 1.40
C GLU A 64 -17.79 -15.43 1.40
N TYR A 65 -16.60 -14.96 0.99
CA TYR A 65 -15.41 -15.80 0.91
C TYR A 65 -14.60 -15.87 2.21
N ASP A 66 -15.04 -15.18 3.27
CA ASP A 66 -14.28 -15.04 4.52
C ASP A 66 -12.82 -14.69 4.21
N MET A 67 -12.64 -13.62 3.42
CA MET A 67 -11.34 -13.17 2.91
C MET A 67 -11.02 -11.78 3.50
N PRO A 68 -10.03 -11.67 4.38
CA PRO A 68 -9.60 -10.36 4.91
C PRO A 68 -9.02 -9.47 3.81
N LEU A 69 -9.34 -8.19 3.83
CA LEU A 69 -8.61 -7.17 3.09
C LEU A 69 -7.39 -6.78 3.92
N MET A 70 -6.18 -7.03 3.42
CA MET A 70 -4.95 -6.66 4.12
C MET A 70 -4.64 -5.18 3.90
N ASP A 71 -4.49 -4.77 2.65
CA ASP A 71 -4.10 -3.42 2.28
C ASP A 71 -4.79 -2.93 1.02
N ILE A 72 -4.71 -1.62 0.83
CA ILE A 72 -5.04 -0.97 -0.43
C ILE A 72 -3.82 -0.30 -1.02
N GLU A 73 -3.80 -0.17 -2.35
CA GLU A 73 -2.72 0.49 -3.07
C GLU A 73 -3.25 1.46 -4.12
N LEU A 74 -2.54 2.45 -4.55
CA LEU A 74 -1.21 2.91 -4.14
C LEU A 74 -1.26 4.41 -3.85
N ALA A 75 -1.01 4.80 -2.59
CA ALA A 75 -0.94 6.20 -2.19
C ALA A 75 0.43 6.80 -2.58
N ARG A 76 0.52 7.38 -3.78
CA ARG A 76 1.74 7.98 -4.30
C ARG A 76 1.93 9.41 -3.80
N ILE A 77 3.10 9.71 -3.27
CA ILE A 77 3.49 11.10 -3.02
C ILE A 77 4.14 11.67 -4.29
N ARG A 78 3.40 12.48 -5.01
CA ARG A 78 3.78 13.17 -6.25
C ARG A 78 3.89 14.67 -6.03
N PRO A 79 4.54 15.42 -6.92
CA PRO A 79 4.46 16.87 -6.88
C PRO A 79 3.00 17.35 -6.85
N ASP A 80 2.73 18.40 -6.12
CA ASP A 80 1.42 19.06 -6.04
C ASP A 80 0.26 18.15 -5.56
N LEU A 81 0.58 17.07 -4.83
CA LEU A 81 -0.44 16.22 -4.22
C LEU A 81 -1.24 16.98 -3.17
N ASP A 82 -2.54 17.05 -3.33
CA ASP A 82 -3.44 17.33 -2.21
C ASP A 82 -3.72 16.01 -1.47
N VAL A 83 -3.24 15.91 -0.23
CA VAL A 83 -3.38 14.71 0.60
C VAL A 83 -4.85 14.33 0.79
N SER A 84 -5.77 15.29 0.78
CA SER A 84 -7.22 15.03 0.92
C SER A 84 -7.79 14.14 -0.19
N GLU A 85 -7.09 13.99 -1.33
CA GLU A 85 -7.49 13.08 -2.41
C GLU A 85 -7.57 11.61 -1.94
N TYR A 86 -6.83 11.23 -0.89
CA TYR A 86 -6.77 9.86 -0.37
C TYR A 86 -7.78 9.59 0.75
N GLU A 87 -8.36 10.64 1.34
CA GLU A 87 -9.17 10.51 2.55
C GLU A 87 -10.33 9.53 2.39
N SER A 88 -11.13 9.71 1.33
CA SER A 88 -12.29 8.85 1.07
C SER A 88 -11.89 7.38 0.78
N ALA A 89 -10.75 7.16 0.12
CA ALA A 89 -10.24 5.81 -0.13
C ALA A 89 -9.79 5.13 1.17
N PHE A 90 -9.13 5.87 2.09
CA PHE A 90 -8.71 5.35 3.38
C PHE A 90 -9.91 5.03 4.28
N GLU A 91 -10.93 5.91 4.30
CA GLU A 91 -12.19 5.65 5.00
C GLU A 91 -12.83 4.34 4.52
N LYS A 92 -12.99 4.18 3.20
CA LYS A 92 -13.60 2.97 2.62
C LYS A 92 -12.77 1.71 2.86
N ALA A 93 -11.45 1.81 2.83
CA ALA A 93 -10.57 0.70 3.18
C ALA A 93 -10.76 0.27 4.65
N ALA A 94 -10.80 1.21 5.58
CA ALA A 94 -11.03 0.96 6.99
C ALA A 94 -12.42 0.34 7.24
N GLU A 95 -13.48 0.81 6.55
CA GLU A 95 -14.82 0.21 6.61
C GLU A 95 -14.84 -1.25 6.14
N LEU A 96 -13.93 -1.65 5.24
CA LEU A 96 -13.77 -3.03 4.76
C LEU A 96 -12.82 -3.86 5.63
N GLY A 97 -12.24 -3.26 6.67
CA GLY A 97 -11.35 -3.93 7.61
C GLY A 97 -9.89 -4.00 7.17
N ALA A 98 -9.47 -3.20 6.18
CA ALA A 98 -8.06 -3.08 5.85
C ALA A 98 -7.25 -2.58 7.06
N THR A 99 -6.01 -3.04 7.16
CA THR A 99 -5.08 -2.63 8.22
C THR A 99 -3.94 -1.79 7.69
N ASP A 100 -3.76 -1.75 6.39
CA ASP A 100 -2.59 -1.18 5.74
C ASP A 100 -2.96 -0.38 4.48
N VAL A 101 -2.12 0.58 4.15
CA VAL A 101 -2.07 1.25 2.85
C VAL A 101 -0.65 1.26 2.34
N LEU A 102 -0.48 0.85 1.09
CA LEU A 102 0.81 0.90 0.41
C LEU A 102 1.00 2.26 -0.25
N GLY A 103 2.20 2.81 -0.15
CA GLY A 103 2.56 4.06 -0.80
C GLY A 103 3.99 4.13 -1.27
N SER A 104 4.28 5.08 -2.14
CA SER A 104 5.61 5.32 -2.70
C SER A 104 5.85 6.79 -3.01
N ILE A 105 7.12 7.19 -3.15
CA ILE A 105 7.54 8.58 -3.28
C ILE A 105 7.95 8.88 -4.73
N TRP A 106 7.19 9.72 -5.42
CA TRP A 106 7.36 10.02 -6.85
C TRP A 106 7.88 11.44 -7.14
N THR A 107 8.56 12.05 -6.17
CA THR A 107 9.25 13.33 -6.30
C THR A 107 10.60 13.25 -5.61
N ARG A 108 11.56 14.06 -6.06
CA ARG A 108 12.90 14.17 -5.44
C ARG A 108 13.01 15.37 -4.50
N ASP A 109 11.98 16.18 -4.40
CA ASP A 109 11.92 17.25 -3.42
C ASP A 109 11.75 16.67 -2.01
N ARG A 110 12.88 16.57 -1.30
CA ARG A 110 12.91 15.92 0.01
C ARG A 110 12.08 16.65 1.05
N ALA A 111 12.10 17.99 1.03
CA ALA A 111 11.31 18.76 1.97
C ALA A 111 9.82 18.51 1.75
N TRP A 112 9.39 18.61 0.50
CA TRP A 112 8.01 18.36 0.09
C TRP A 112 7.55 16.95 0.43
N TYR A 113 8.30 15.91 0.01
CA TYR A 113 7.83 14.56 0.25
C TYR A 113 7.84 14.16 1.72
N THR A 114 8.75 14.71 2.54
CA THR A 114 8.78 14.41 3.97
C THR A 114 7.55 15.01 4.66
N GLU A 115 7.23 16.27 4.39
CA GLU A 115 6.03 16.92 4.93
C GLU A 115 4.76 16.21 4.47
N THR A 116 4.67 15.93 3.17
CA THR A 116 3.49 15.28 2.57
C THR A 116 3.30 13.86 3.09
N ALA A 117 4.40 13.06 3.24
CA ALA A 117 4.35 11.73 3.82
C ALA A 117 3.88 11.74 5.28
N ALA A 118 4.28 12.74 6.05
CA ALA A 118 3.79 12.91 7.42
C ALA A 118 2.27 13.13 7.44
N ARG A 119 1.74 13.98 6.55
CA ARG A 119 0.28 14.23 6.43
C ARG A 119 -0.48 12.99 5.98
N VAL A 120 0.06 12.20 5.03
CA VAL A 120 -0.54 10.92 4.61
C VAL A 120 -0.53 9.91 5.76
N ALA A 121 0.57 9.82 6.51
CA ALA A 121 0.67 8.94 7.67
C ALA A 121 -0.31 9.32 8.78
N ASP A 122 -0.45 10.63 9.07
CA ASP A 122 -1.39 11.13 10.08
C ASP A 122 -2.84 10.84 9.66
N MET A 123 -3.18 11.01 8.38
CA MET A 123 -4.49 10.65 7.83
C MET A 123 -4.73 9.14 7.92
N ALA A 124 -3.77 8.31 7.49
CA ALA A 124 -3.90 6.85 7.61
C ALA A 124 -4.17 6.43 9.06
N LYS A 125 -3.47 7.05 10.03
CA LYS A 125 -3.66 6.80 11.46
C LYS A 125 -5.08 7.13 11.95
N GLN A 126 -5.71 8.19 11.43
CA GLN A 126 -7.09 8.54 11.79
C GLN A 126 -8.09 7.42 11.44
N TYR A 127 -7.80 6.68 10.38
CA TYR A 127 -8.59 5.52 9.94
C TYR A 127 -8.06 4.18 10.46
N GLY A 128 -7.08 4.19 11.37
CA GLY A 128 -6.50 2.97 11.93
C GLY A 128 -5.59 2.19 10.98
N LEU A 129 -5.12 2.84 9.91
CA LEU A 129 -4.27 2.23 8.89
C LEU A 129 -2.78 2.49 9.18
N ARG A 130 -1.94 1.51 8.85
CA ARG A 130 -0.49 1.67 8.76
C ARG A 130 -0.12 2.13 7.35
N TYR A 131 0.77 3.11 7.26
CA TYR A 131 1.30 3.58 5.98
C TYR A 131 2.62 2.88 5.68
N ASN A 132 2.65 2.11 4.60
CA ASN A 132 3.80 1.29 4.22
C ASN A 132 4.49 1.91 3.01
N ILE A 133 5.74 2.33 3.17
CA ILE A 133 6.52 2.98 2.12
C ILE A 133 7.32 1.93 1.36
N GLU A 134 7.06 1.83 0.08
CA GLU A 134 7.86 1.07 -0.87
C GLU A 134 8.97 1.95 -1.44
N PHE A 135 10.22 1.47 -1.39
CA PHE A 135 11.31 2.13 -2.07
C PHE A 135 11.47 1.58 -3.50
N LEU A 136 11.66 2.50 -4.46
CA LEU A 136 11.73 2.20 -5.88
C LEU A 136 13.01 2.83 -6.46
N PRO A 137 13.92 2.09 -7.12
CA PRO A 137 15.23 2.62 -7.56
C PRO A 137 15.16 3.86 -8.47
N TRP A 138 14.03 4.08 -9.13
CA TRP A 138 13.80 5.23 -10.03
C TRP A 138 13.00 6.38 -9.41
N ALA A 139 12.45 6.21 -8.21
CA ALA A 139 11.57 7.17 -7.54
C ALA A 139 12.33 8.14 -6.60
N GLY A 140 11.64 8.77 -5.68
CA GLY A 140 12.25 9.73 -4.74
C GLY A 140 12.96 9.07 -3.56
N VAL A 141 12.46 7.91 -3.10
CA VAL A 141 13.09 7.04 -2.11
C VAL A 141 13.50 5.75 -2.82
N ARG A 142 14.81 5.50 -2.94
CA ARG A 142 15.36 4.58 -3.94
C ARG A 142 15.88 3.27 -3.38
N ASN A 143 16.16 3.22 -2.08
CA ASN A 143 16.77 2.08 -1.41
C ASN A 143 16.39 2.03 0.06
N LEU A 144 16.78 0.96 0.73
CA LEU A 144 16.48 0.70 2.13
C LEU A 144 16.94 1.83 3.06
N GLN A 145 18.16 2.35 2.86
CA GLN A 145 18.71 3.40 3.74
C GLN A 145 17.95 4.72 3.61
N GLU A 146 17.53 5.07 2.40
CA GLU A 146 16.70 6.27 2.17
C GLU A 146 15.30 6.10 2.80
N ALA A 147 14.72 4.89 2.73
CA ALA A 147 13.44 4.58 3.37
C ALA A 147 13.53 4.67 4.91
N ILE A 148 14.57 4.09 5.52
CA ILE A 148 14.83 4.23 6.96
C ILE A 148 14.99 5.70 7.35
N THR A 149 15.77 6.45 6.58
CA THR A 149 15.99 7.88 6.85
C THR A 149 14.68 8.68 6.80
N LEU A 150 13.79 8.33 5.86
CA LEU A 150 12.47 8.97 5.79
C LEU A 150 11.61 8.60 7.01
N ILE A 151 11.51 7.32 7.37
CA ILE A 151 10.72 6.88 8.52
C ILE A 151 11.19 7.54 9.82
N ASP A 152 12.51 7.60 10.04
CA ASP A 152 13.07 8.27 11.21
C ASP A 152 12.74 9.77 11.22
N ALA A 153 12.77 10.44 10.06
CA ALA A 153 12.39 11.83 9.94
C ALA A 153 10.89 12.08 10.17
N LEU A 154 10.04 11.14 9.76
CA LEU A 154 8.59 11.22 9.98
C LEU A 154 8.25 11.10 11.46
N ALA A 155 8.98 10.28 12.22
CA ALA A 155 8.75 10.02 13.64
C ALA A 155 7.27 9.65 13.96
N ARG A 156 6.68 8.77 13.14
CA ARG A 156 5.31 8.25 13.29
C ARG A 156 5.34 6.76 13.62
N ASP A 157 4.45 6.33 14.51
CA ASP A 157 4.35 4.95 15.01
C ASP A 157 3.56 4.01 14.07
N ASN A 158 2.94 4.56 13.04
CA ASN A 158 2.15 3.83 12.04
C ASN A 158 2.83 3.79 10.64
N VAL A 159 4.11 4.15 10.54
CA VAL A 159 4.83 4.13 9.25
C VAL A 159 5.87 3.01 9.22
N TYR A 160 5.87 2.24 8.15
CA TYR A 160 6.73 1.08 7.97
C TYR A 160 7.30 1.03 6.56
N ILE A 161 8.25 0.12 6.34
CA ILE A 161 8.76 -0.24 5.01
C ILE A 161 8.03 -1.52 4.56
N MET A 162 7.47 -1.48 3.37
CA MET A 162 7.19 -2.66 2.58
C MET A 162 8.41 -2.94 1.68
N VAL A 163 8.90 -4.17 1.72
CA VAL A 163 10.04 -4.59 0.91
C VAL A 163 9.52 -5.37 -0.30
N ASP A 164 9.57 -4.74 -1.48
CA ASP A 164 9.44 -5.48 -2.73
C ASP A 164 10.80 -6.11 -3.08
N THR A 165 10.84 -7.43 -3.23
CA THR A 165 12.08 -8.17 -3.45
C THR A 165 12.73 -7.85 -4.80
N LEU A 166 11.94 -7.56 -5.84
CA LEU A 166 12.43 -7.13 -7.14
C LEU A 166 13.11 -5.75 -7.03
N HIS A 167 12.46 -4.82 -6.32
CA HIS A 167 12.99 -3.47 -6.15
C HIS A 167 14.20 -3.44 -5.22
N ALA A 168 14.19 -4.25 -4.16
CA ALA A 168 15.35 -4.43 -3.29
C ALA A 168 16.56 -4.97 -4.09
N GLY A 169 16.37 -6.02 -4.88
CA GLY A 169 17.43 -6.55 -5.74
C GLY A 169 17.95 -5.54 -6.76
N ARG A 170 17.07 -4.75 -7.40
CA ARG A 170 17.45 -3.68 -8.33
C ARG A 170 18.17 -2.50 -7.64
N ALA A 171 17.86 -2.24 -6.38
CA ALA A 171 18.54 -1.25 -5.56
C ALA A 171 19.87 -1.74 -4.99
N GLY A 172 20.24 -3.00 -5.21
CA GLY A 172 21.45 -3.63 -4.67
C GLY A 172 21.36 -3.94 -3.17
N VAL A 173 20.14 -3.97 -2.60
CA VAL A 173 19.92 -4.33 -1.19
C VAL A 173 20.05 -5.85 -1.04
N THR A 174 20.94 -6.29 -0.14
CA THR A 174 21.19 -7.70 0.10
C THR A 174 20.31 -8.29 1.20
N ALA A 175 20.19 -9.61 1.22
CA ALA A 175 19.48 -10.32 2.30
C ALA A 175 20.17 -10.10 3.66
N GLU A 176 21.50 -10.00 3.69
CA GLU A 176 22.29 -9.71 4.88
C GLU A 176 22.01 -8.29 5.41
N GLU A 177 21.87 -7.31 4.52
CA GLU A 177 21.51 -5.94 4.89
C GLU A 177 20.11 -5.88 5.50
N LEU A 178 19.13 -6.54 4.88
CA LEU A 178 17.78 -6.67 5.44
C LEU A 178 17.81 -7.37 6.82
N ALA A 179 18.55 -8.46 6.95
CA ALA A 179 18.65 -9.23 8.20
C ALA A 179 19.31 -8.45 9.36
N ARG A 180 20.21 -7.52 9.04
CA ARG A 180 20.88 -6.66 10.04
C ARG A 180 20.07 -5.43 10.40
N THR A 181 19.10 -5.05 9.58
CA THR A 181 18.25 -3.90 9.83
C THR A 181 17.27 -4.21 10.96
N ASN A 182 17.03 -3.23 11.83
CA ASN A 182 16.09 -3.40 12.93
C ASN A 182 14.70 -3.77 12.40
N PRO A 183 14.14 -4.92 12.81
CA PRO A 183 12.86 -5.40 12.31
C PRO A 183 11.68 -4.44 12.56
N LYS A 184 11.81 -3.49 13.47
CA LYS A 184 10.77 -2.46 13.73
C LYS A 184 10.39 -1.65 12.49
N TYR A 185 11.30 -1.54 11.50
CA TYR A 185 11.04 -0.79 10.28
C TYR A 185 10.15 -1.54 9.29
N PHE A 186 10.07 -2.85 9.38
CA PHE A 186 9.41 -3.68 8.38
C PHE A 186 8.01 -4.11 8.81
N ASN A 187 7.10 -4.19 7.86
CA ASN A 187 5.76 -4.72 8.09
C ASN A 187 5.50 -5.97 7.26
N PHE A 188 5.65 -5.90 5.94
CA PHE A 188 5.46 -7.06 5.05
C PHE A 188 6.37 -6.98 3.81
N ILE A 189 6.34 -8.03 2.99
CA ILE A 189 7.20 -8.22 1.81
C ILE A 189 6.31 -8.57 0.62
N HIS A 190 6.61 -7.94 -0.53
CA HIS A 190 6.15 -8.33 -1.86
C HIS A 190 7.21 -9.10 -2.64
#